data_aec69219d418a8a6aa8c597519ad7b6b
#
_entry.id   aec69219d418a8a6aa8c597519ad7b6b
#
_cell.length_a   1.000
_cell.length_b   1.000
_cell.length_c   1.000
_cell.angle_alpha   90.00
_cell.angle_beta   90.00
_cell.angle_gamma   90.00
#
_symmetry.space_group_name_H-M   'P 1'
#
loop_
_entity.id
_entity.type
_entity.pdbx_description
1 polymer ?
#
loop_
_entity_poly.entity_id
_entity_poly.type
_entity_poly.pdbx_seq_one_letter_code
_entity_poly.pdbx_strand_id
1 'polypeptide(L)'
;LAQHGLHAHETAFIGDMQHDVETAHHAGITSIAVLTGYNDAAQLSKARPDMIVPDLLVLRTLMRRYALPSDTQDSININGLELDTFIGVPDEERSSMQTLKADISFYPEEALSGLNDDFSRTVCYDSIARALRAEAMARPRKLVETLAEDMGKVCLKEFGARHVVVTLRKFILPRTDSVSVTVHVSRHR
;
A
#
# COMPACT_ATOMS: atom_id res chain seq x y z
N LEU A 1 24.29 -14.04 2.91
CA LEU A 1 23.82 -12.67 2.66
C LEU A 1 24.72 -11.97 1.64
N ALA A 2 26.03 -11.86 1.90
CA ALA A 2 26.98 -11.14 1.03
C ALA A 2 27.00 -11.65 -0.42
N GLN A 3 26.89 -12.95 -0.66
CA GLN A 3 26.84 -13.55 -2.00
C GLN A 3 25.64 -13.11 -2.84
N HIS A 4 24.55 -12.65 -2.19
CA HIS A 4 23.29 -12.25 -2.83
C HIS A 4 23.03 -10.75 -2.72
N GLY A 5 23.98 -9.96 -2.22
CA GLY A 5 23.82 -8.52 -2.03
C GLY A 5 22.73 -8.13 -1.01
N LEU A 6 22.39 -9.04 -0.09
CA LEU A 6 21.37 -8.81 0.93
C LEU A 6 22.00 -8.23 2.20
N HIS A 7 21.36 -7.23 2.79
CA HIS A 7 21.74 -6.66 4.08
C HIS A 7 21.01 -7.35 5.22
N ALA A 8 21.65 -7.46 6.39
CA ALA A 8 21.08 -8.14 7.55
C ALA A 8 19.73 -7.53 7.99
N HIS A 9 19.61 -6.20 7.96
CA HIS A 9 18.39 -5.48 8.33
C HIS A 9 17.22 -5.64 7.34
N GLU A 10 17.48 -6.19 6.15
CA GLU A 10 16.48 -6.47 5.10
C GLU A 10 16.11 -7.96 5.04
N THR A 11 16.70 -8.77 5.93
CA THR A 11 16.59 -10.23 5.88
C THR A 11 15.95 -10.76 7.14
N ALA A 12 15.04 -11.71 6.98
CA ALA A 12 14.44 -12.45 8.08
C ALA A 12 14.60 -13.96 7.87
N PHE A 13 14.80 -14.70 8.96
CA PHE A 13 14.74 -16.15 8.98
C PHE A 13 13.41 -16.57 9.60
N ILE A 14 12.68 -17.44 8.90
CA ILE A 14 11.37 -17.92 9.34
C ILE A 14 11.52 -19.42 9.63
N GLY A 15 11.17 -19.82 10.84
CA GLY A 15 11.26 -21.22 11.26
C GLY A 15 10.31 -21.59 12.38
N ASP A 16 10.26 -22.87 12.72
CA ASP A 16 9.37 -23.46 13.73
C ASP A 16 10.11 -24.11 14.90
N MET A 17 11.44 -23.97 14.90
CA MET A 17 12.29 -24.53 15.95
C MET A 17 13.13 -23.45 16.65
N GLN A 18 13.54 -23.72 17.90
CA GLN A 18 14.47 -22.87 18.65
C GLN A 18 15.76 -22.63 17.91
N HIS A 19 16.28 -23.65 17.21
CA HIS A 19 17.51 -23.54 16.40
C HIS A 19 17.38 -22.55 15.24
N ASP A 20 16.20 -22.38 14.68
CA ASP A 20 15.98 -21.40 13.61
C ASP A 20 16.14 -19.98 14.15
N VAL A 21 15.59 -19.72 15.33
CA VAL A 21 15.72 -18.45 16.03
C VAL A 21 17.18 -18.17 16.40
N GLU A 22 17.89 -19.16 16.95
CA GLU A 22 19.31 -19.05 17.30
C GLU A 22 20.16 -18.79 16.04
N THR A 23 19.85 -19.45 14.94
CA THR A 23 20.52 -19.25 13.64
C THR A 23 20.34 -17.82 13.14
N ALA A 24 19.12 -17.29 13.22
CA ALA A 24 18.84 -15.90 12.86
C ALA A 24 19.66 -14.92 13.72
N HIS A 25 19.67 -15.12 15.03
CA HIS A 25 20.43 -14.28 15.97
C HIS A 25 21.93 -14.31 15.68
N HIS A 26 22.51 -15.49 15.43
CA HIS A 26 23.93 -15.62 15.07
C HIS A 26 24.25 -14.92 13.76
N ALA A 27 23.31 -14.90 12.81
CA ALA A 27 23.46 -14.20 11.54
C ALA A 27 23.18 -12.69 11.64
N GLY A 28 22.69 -12.19 12.78
CA GLY A 28 22.32 -10.79 12.97
C GLY A 28 21.11 -10.35 12.13
N ILE A 29 20.20 -11.29 11.83
CA ILE A 29 18.99 -11.04 11.02
C ILE A 29 17.72 -11.23 11.86
N THR A 30 16.61 -10.71 11.37
CA THR A 30 15.32 -10.84 12.05
C THR A 30 14.87 -12.30 12.15
N SER A 31 14.47 -12.74 13.35
CA SER A 31 13.95 -14.07 13.64
C SER A 31 12.43 -14.06 13.74
N ILE A 32 11.74 -14.86 12.91
CA ILE A 32 10.28 -14.99 12.94
C ILE A 32 9.93 -16.46 13.19
N ALA A 33 9.29 -16.73 14.33
CA ALA A 33 8.86 -18.07 14.68
C ALA A 33 7.41 -18.31 14.26
N VAL A 34 7.12 -19.49 13.70
CA VAL A 34 5.76 -19.94 13.34
C VAL A 34 5.33 -21.10 14.23
N LEU A 35 4.03 -21.10 14.67
CA LEU A 35 3.49 -22.09 15.59
C LEU A 35 2.93 -23.34 14.90
N THR A 36 3.15 -23.50 13.61
CA THR A 36 2.62 -24.64 12.82
C THR A 36 3.54 -25.85 12.76
N GLY A 37 4.69 -25.79 13.45
CA GLY A 37 5.72 -26.79 13.32
C GLY A 37 6.05 -27.54 14.60
N TYR A 38 7.35 -27.81 14.81
CA TYR A 38 7.83 -28.75 15.82
C TYR A 38 7.78 -28.24 17.25
N ASN A 39 8.15 -26.97 17.50
CA ASN A 39 8.15 -26.39 18.83
C ASN A 39 6.85 -25.64 19.13
N ASP A 40 6.40 -25.72 20.39
CA ASP A 40 5.27 -24.94 20.88
C ASP A 40 5.68 -23.47 21.20
N ALA A 41 4.67 -22.64 21.49
CA ALA A 41 4.88 -21.23 21.79
C ALA A 41 5.78 -21.00 23.03
N ALA A 42 5.70 -21.87 24.04
CA ALA A 42 6.49 -21.74 25.26
C ALA A 42 7.97 -22.08 25.00
N GLN A 43 8.22 -23.07 24.15
CA GLN A 43 9.56 -23.46 23.73
C GLN A 43 10.19 -22.35 22.85
N LEU A 44 9.46 -21.86 21.84
CA LEU A 44 9.94 -20.81 20.95
C LEU A 44 10.22 -19.50 21.69
N SER A 45 9.36 -19.14 22.68
CA SER A 45 9.56 -17.94 23.49
C SER A 45 10.87 -17.96 24.32
N LYS A 46 11.39 -19.13 24.66
CA LYS A 46 12.69 -19.26 25.37
C LYS A 46 13.86 -18.80 24.51
N ALA A 47 13.79 -19.02 23.20
CA ALA A 47 14.79 -18.56 22.25
C ALA A 47 14.67 -17.06 21.92
N ARG A 48 13.63 -16.37 22.40
CA ARG A 48 13.38 -14.93 22.24
C ARG A 48 13.37 -14.49 20.76
N PRO A 49 12.52 -15.05 19.90
CA PRO A 49 12.40 -14.57 18.53
C PRO A 49 11.89 -13.12 18.52
N ASP A 50 12.24 -12.37 17.48
CA ASP A 50 11.77 -11.00 17.31
C ASP A 50 10.25 -10.95 17.07
N MET A 51 9.70 -12.01 16.46
CA MET A 51 8.25 -12.16 16.25
C MET A 51 7.83 -13.64 16.38
N ILE A 52 6.62 -13.85 16.92
CA ILE A 52 5.93 -15.16 16.88
C ILE A 52 4.59 -14.96 16.18
N VAL A 53 4.33 -15.77 15.17
CA VAL A 53 3.05 -15.75 14.44
C VAL A 53 2.40 -17.14 14.43
N PRO A 54 1.06 -17.22 14.41
CA PRO A 54 0.36 -18.50 14.36
C PRO A 54 0.77 -19.38 13.19
N ASP A 55 0.89 -18.80 12.00
CA ASP A 55 1.21 -19.49 10.75
C ASP A 55 1.76 -18.53 9.68
N LEU A 56 2.19 -19.10 8.55
CA LEU A 56 2.69 -18.33 7.40
C LEU A 56 1.60 -17.51 6.71
N LEU A 57 0.32 -17.85 6.85
CA LEU A 57 -0.79 -17.10 6.27
C LEU A 57 -1.00 -15.78 7.03
N VAL A 58 -0.94 -15.84 8.36
CA VAL A 58 -0.96 -14.66 9.22
C VAL A 58 0.27 -13.80 8.94
N LEU A 59 1.46 -14.39 8.86
CA LEU A 59 2.69 -13.66 8.51
C LEU A 59 2.55 -12.94 7.16
N ARG A 60 2.08 -13.64 6.13
CA ARG A 60 1.82 -13.04 4.81
C ARG A 60 0.85 -11.87 4.89
N THR A 61 -0.21 -11.99 5.69
CA THR A 61 -1.20 -10.93 5.90
C THR A 61 -0.59 -9.72 6.57
N LEU A 62 0.24 -9.94 7.61
CA LEU A 62 0.98 -8.87 8.29
C LEU A 62 1.97 -8.20 7.35
N MET A 63 2.77 -8.98 6.61
CA MET A 63 3.72 -8.44 5.64
C MET A 63 3.01 -7.60 4.57
N ARG A 64 1.86 -8.04 4.05
CA ARG A 64 1.06 -7.26 3.10
C ARG A 64 0.50 -5.97 3.70
N ARG A 65 0.10 -6.01 4.97
CA ARG A 65 -0.47 -4.86 5.69
C ARG A 65 0.60 -3.84 6.07
N TYR A 66 1.81 -4.29 6.38
CA TYR A 66 2.93 -3.48 6.84
C TYR A 66 4.08 -3.39 5.82
N ALA A 67 4.00 -4.11 4.69
CA ALA A 67 4.82 -3.82 3.51
C ALA A 67 4.33 -2.50 2.90
N LEU A 68 4.52 -1.44 3.67
CA LEU A 68 4.61 -0.12 3.08
C LEU A 68 5.70 -0.21 2.02
N PRO A 69 5.53 0.42 0.87
CA PRO A 69 6.65 0.68 0.00
C PRO A 69 7.75 1.27 0.90
N SER A 70 8.95 0.70 0.89
CA SER A 70 10.05 1.23 1.70
C SER A 70 10.09 2.75 1.49
N ASP A 71 10.33 3.55 2.54
CA ASP A 71 10.48 5.02 2.46
C ASP A 71 11.53 5.47 1.44
N THR A 72 12.24 4.52 0.83
CA THR A 72 13.26 4.70 -0.22
C THR A 72 12.72 4.54 -1.64
N GLN A 73 11.40 4.32 -1.83
CA GLN A 73 10.84 4.20 -3.17
C GLN A 73 10.44 5.56 -3.71
N ASP A 74 10.92 5.85 -4.92
CA ASP A 74 10.52 7.05 -5.65
C ASP A 74 9.01 7.08 -5.84
N SER A 75 8.41 8.24 -5.61
CA SER A 75 6.97 8.44 -5.77
C SER A 75 6.64 9.79 -6.37
N ILE A 76 5.54 9.83 -7.10
CA ILE A 76 4.89 11.06 -7.56
C ILE A 76 3.67 11.27 -6.67
N ASN A 77 3.59 12.44 -6.01
CA ASN A 77 2.49 12.73 -5.10
C ASN A 77 1.65 13.88 -5.67
N ILE A 78 0.34 13.64 -5.79
CA ILE A 78 -0.67 14.65 -6.13
C ILE A 78 -1.50 14.88 -4.88
N ASN A 79 -1.41 16.08 -4.30
CA ASN A 79 -2.06 16.38 -3.03
C ASN A 79 -3.22 17.36 -3.24
N GLY A 80 -4.36 17.06 -2.63
CA GLY A 80 -5.54 17.93 -2.63
C GLY A 80 -6.23 18.05 -4.00
N LEU A 81 -6.12 17.03 -4.87
CA LEU A 81 -6.81 17.01 -6.16
C LEU A 81 -8.33 17.07 -5.94
N GLU A 82 -8.97 18.10 -6.46
CA GLU A 82 -10.41 18.22 -6.41
C GLU A 82 -11.07 17.34 -7.48
N LEU A 83 -12.08 16.58 -7.03
CA LEU A 83 -12.80 15.58 -7.81
C LEU A 83 -14.29 15.83 -7.67
N ASP A 84 -14.95 16.18 -8.76
CA ASP A 84 -16.41 16.23 -8.80
C ASP A 84 -16.97 14.84 -9.07
N THR A 85 -18.00 14.44 -8.32
CA THR A 85 -18.57 13.09 -8.41
C THR A 85 -19.98 13.04 -7.82
N PHE A 86 -20.72 11.99 -8.18
CA PHE A 86 -22.02 11.65 -7.57
C PHE A 86 -21.80 10.45 -6.64
N ILE A 87 -21.79 10.70 -5.30
CA ILE A 87 -21.38 9.68 -4.33
C ILE A 87 -22.16 9.76 -3.02
N GLY A 88 -22.60 8.60 -2.50
CA GLY A 88 -23.31 8.47 -1.22
C GLY A 88 -24.21 7.26 -1.19
N VAL A 89 -24.51 6.77 0.02
CA VAL A 89 -25.38 5.59 0.21
C VAL A 89 -26.84 5.94 -0.08
N PRO A 90 -27.43 7.04 0.44
CA PRO A 90 -28.77 7.48 0.08
C PRO A 90 -28.84 7.96 -1.37
N ASP A 91 -29.97 7.67 -2.04
CA ASP A 91 -30.18 8.08 -3.44
C ASP A 91 -30.25 9.61 -3.58
N GLU A 92 -30.80 10.29 -2.59
CA GLU A 92 -30.87 11.75 -2.52
C GLU A 92 -29.46 12.37 -2.49
N GLU A 93 -28.55 11.79 -1.74
CA GLU A 93 -27.17 12.24 -1.67
C GLU A 93 -26.45 12.10 -3.01
N ARG A 94 -26.70 10.99 -3.73
CA ARG A 94 -26.12 10.73 -5.05
C ARG A 94 -26.75 11.53 -6.18
N SER A 95 -27.89 12.15 -5.96
CA SER A 95 -28.56 12.97 -6.96
C SER A 95 -27.86 14.33 -7.19
N SER A 96 -27.04 14.75 -6.26
CA SER A 96 -26.31 16.02 -6.30
C SER A 96 -24.82 15.80 -6.47
N MET A 97 -24.20 16.63 -7.29
CA MET A 97 -22.74 16.62 -7.47
C MET A 97 -22.06 17.10 -6.20
N GLN A 98 -20.99 16.42 -5.81
CA GLN A 98 -20.18 16.73 -4.64
C GLN A 98 -18.72 16.81 -5.05
N THR A 99 -17.96 17.68 -4.40
CA THR A 99 -16.50 17.78 -4.59
C THR A 99 -15.79 17.09 -3.45
N LEU A 100 -14.98 16.08 -3.77
CA LEU A 100 -14.05 15.43 -2.86
C LEU A 100 -12.64 15.99 -3.07
N LYS A 101 -11.75 15.77 -2.09
CA LYS A 101 -10.31 15.98 -2.26
C LYS A 101 -9.57 14.65 -2.21
N ALA A 102 -8.64 14.46 -3.13
CA ALA A 102 -7.82 13.27 -3.22
C ALA A 102 -6.34 13.58 -3.01
N ASP A 103 -5.68 12.74 -2.22
CA ASP A 103 -4.22 12.65 -2.19
C ASP A 103 -3.83 11.31 -2.82
N ILE A 104 -2.93 11.35 -3.79
CA ILE A 104 -2.48 10.19 -4.55
C ILE A 104 -0.98 10.06 -4.37
N SER A 105 -0.52 8.93 -3.84
CA SER A 105 0.89 8.54 -3.92
C SER A 105 1.04 7.46 -4.97
N PHE A 106 1.67 7.82 -6.06
CA PHE A 106 1.90 6.97 -7.23
C PHE A 106 3.34 6.46 -7.20
N TYR A 107 3.53 5.16 -7.17
CA TYR A 107 4.84 4.48 -7.19
C TYR A 107 5.05 3.85 -8.57
N PRO A 108 5.91 4.43 -9.43
CA PRO A 108 6.15 3.92 -10.76
C PRO A 108 6.90 2.58 -10.75
N GLU A 109 6.85 1.84 -11.85
CA GLU A 109 7.67 0.63 -12.03
C GLU A 109 9.15 0.98 -12.20
N GLU A 110 9.46 2.07 -12.92
CA GLU A 110 10.81 2.56 -13.13
C GLU A 110 11.20 3.59 -12.06
N ALA A 111 12.48 3.63 -11.71
CA ALA A 111 13.00 4.63 -10.80
C ALA A 111 12.92 6.04 -11.40
N LEU A 112 12.64 7.04 -10.57
CA LEU A 112 12.65 8.45 -11.00
C LEU A 112 14.06 9.05 -11.01
N SER A 113 15.05 8.32 -10.50
CA SER A 113 16.46 8.72 -10.56
C SER A 113 17.07 8.41 -11.94
N GLY A 114 18.00 9.25 -12.39
CA GLY A 114 18.69 9.03 -13.68
C GLY A 114 17.84 9.28 -14.92
N LEU A 115 16.77 10.06 -14.82
CA LEU A 115 15.92 10.45 -15.95
C LEU A 115 16.64 11.38 -16.94
N ASN A 116 17.68 12.11 -16.50
CA ASN A 116 18.44 13.07 -17.31
C ASN A 116 17.55 14.09 -18.04
N ASP A 117 16.48 14.55 -17.38
CA ASP A 117 15.48 15.50 -17.90
C ASP A 117 14.71 14.98 -19.14
N ASP A 118 14.68 13.68 -19.33
CA ASP A 118 13.91 13.03 -20.40
C ASP A 118 12.48 12.73 -19.95
N PHE A 119 11.53 13.55 -20.41
CA PHE A 119 10.11 13.41 -20.09
C PHE A 119 9.50 12.10 -20.57
N SER A 120 10.04 11.48 -21.62
CA SER A 120 9.51 10.21 -22.14
C SER A 120 9.71 9.02 -21.19
N ARG A 121 10.60 9.18 -20.20
CA ARG A 121 10.97 8.17 -19.20
C ARG A 121 10.22 8.32 -17.87
N THR A 122 9.28 9.24 -17.79
CA THR A 122 8.51 9.46 -16.57
C THR A 122 7.01 9.51 -16.87
N VAL A 123 6.22 9.58 -15.82
CA VAL A 123 4.76 9.62 -15.93
C VAL A 123 4.27 11.06 -15.79
N CYS A 124 3.40 11.48 -16.69
CA CYS A 124 2.80 12.80 -16.66
C CYS A 124 1.73 12.89 -15.56
N TYR A 125 2.02 13.58 -14.46
CA TYR A 125 1.08 13.79 -13.36
C TYR A 125 -0.18 14.57 -13.77
N ASP A 126 -0.11 15.46 -14.77
CA ASP A 126 -1.29 16.13 -15.33
C ASP A 126 -2.23 15.14 -16.02
N SER A 127 -1.67 14.17 -16.78
CA SER A 127 -2.45 13.10 -17.39
C SER A 127 -3.10 12.20 -16.34
N ILE A 128 -2.40 11.86 -15.26
CA ILE A 128 -2.96 11.14 -14.12
C ILE A 128 -4.14 11.93 -13.55
N ALA A 129 -3.95 13.21 -13.22
CA ALA A 129 -4.99 14.05 -12.63
C ALA A 129 -6.24 14.14 -13.51
N ARG A 130 -6.07 14.28 -14.81
CA ARG A 130 -7.19 14.28 -15.80
C ARG A 130 -7.93 12.95 -15.83
N ALA A 131 -7.21 11.84 -15.88
CA ALA A 131 -7.81 10.50 -15.87
C ALA A 131 -8.60 10.24 -14.59
N LEU A 132 -8.07 10.64 -13.43
CA LEU A 132 -8.73 10.47 -12.15
C LEU A 132 -9.99 11.34 -12.01
N ARG A 133 -10.00 12.57 -12.53
CA ARG A 133 -11.22 13.38 -12.62
C ARG A 133 -12.27 12.74 -13.53
N ALA A 134 -11.84 12.21 -14.67
CA ALA A 134 -12.74 11.49 -15.57
C ALA A 134 -13.33 10.24 -14.92
N GLU A 135 -12.53 9.46 -14.19
CA GLU A 135 -12.98 8.28 -13.47
C GLU A 135 -13.98 8.64 -12.36
N ALA A 136 -13.75 9.74 -11.63
CA ALA A 136 -14.67 10.20 -10.59
C ALA A 136 -16.07 10.52 -11.14
N MET A 137 -16.14 11.08 -12.35
CA MET A 137 -17.38 11.43 -13.05
C MET A 137 -18.00 10.30 -13.87
N ALA A 138 -17.26 9.21 -14.12
CA ALA A 138 -17.68 8.16 -15.07
C ALA A 138 -19.00 7.47 -14.69
N ARG A 139 -19.30 7.37 -13.39
CA ARG A 139 -20.53 6.79 -12.88
C ARG A 139 -20.80 7.20 -11.42
N PRO A 140 -22.06 7.23 -10.97
CA PRO A 140 -22.37 7.37 -9.56
C PRO A 140 -21.89 6.15 -8.74
N ARG A 141 -21.46 6.41 -7.50
CA ARG A 141 -21.01 5.35 -6.56
C ARG A 141 -21.66 5.49 -5.20
N LYS A 142 -21.90 4.36 -4.53
CA LYS A 142 -22.39 4.38 -3.15
C LYS A 142 -21.25 4.61 -2.13
N LEU A 143 -20.09 4.05 -2.41
CA LEU A 143 -18.97 3.99 -1.46
C LEU A 143 -17.77 4.77 -1.97
N VAL A 144 -17.18 5.56 -1.08
CA VAL A 144 -15.92 6.29 -1.33
C VAL A 144 -14.76 5.30 -1.55
N GLU A 145 -14.80 4.17 -0.84
CA GLU A 145 -13.85 3.06 -0.97
C GLU A 145 -13.80 2.53 -2.41
N THR A 146 -14.96 2.36 -3.03
CA THR A 146 -15.05 1.88 -4.42
C THR A 146 -14.44 2.89 -5.38
N LEU A 147 -14.69 4.19 -5.18
CA LEU A 147 -14.06 5.22 -6.01
C LEU A 147 -12.55 5.21 -5.85
N ALA A 148 -12.05 5.12 -4.61
CA ALA A 148 -10.61 5.08 -4.34
C ALA A 148 -9.93 3.87 -4.99
N GLU A 149 -10.58 2.70 -4.93
CA GLU A 149 -10.10 1.48 -5.58
C GLU A 149 -10.08 1.60 -7.11
N ASP A 150 -11.17 2.12 -7.71
CA ASP A 150 -11.27 2.34 -9.16
C ASP A 150 -10.17 3.30 -9.64
N MET A 151 -9.93 4.40 -8.94
CA MET A 151 -8.84 5.34 -9.24
C MET A 151 -7.47 4.68 -9.17
N GLY A 152 -7.21 3.86 -8.15
CA GLY A 152 -5.98 3.09 -8.04
C GLY A 152 -5.80 2.14 -9.23
N LYS A 153 -6.86 1.45 -9.67
CA LYS A 153 -6.84 0.56 -10.86
C LYS A 153 -6.53 1.33 -12.15
N VAL A 154 -7.05 2.55 -12.31
CA VAL A 154 -6.70 3.43 -13.44
C VAL A 154 -5.20 3.69 -13.45
N CYS A 155 -4.61 4.08 -12.31
CA CYS A 155 -3.18 4.33 -12.20
C CYS A 155 -2.33 3.09 -12.54
N LEU A 156 -2.73 1.90 -12.07
CA LEU A 156 -2.02 0.65 -12.39
C LEU A 156 -2.09 0.30 -13.87
N LYS A 157 -3.28 0.45 -14.47
CA LYS A 157 -3.56 -0.02 -15.84
C LYS A 157 -3.02 0.93 -16.90
N GLU A 158 -3.23 2.24 -16.72
CA GLU A 158 -3.01 3.23 -17.75
C GLU A 158 -1.66 3.94 -17.62
N PHE A 159 -1.12 4.03 -16.41
CA PHE A 159 0.10 4.79 -16.12
C PHE A 159 1.27 3.95 -15.63
N GLY A 160 1.14 2.62 -15.57
CA GLY A 160 2.26 1.76 -15.21
C GLY A 160 2.68 1.89 -13.74
N ALA A 161 1.76 2.19 -12.83
CA ALA A 161 2.08 2.13 -11.41
C ALA A 161 2.32 0.68 -10.99
N ARG A 162 3.29 0.48 -10.09
CA ARG A 162 3.47 -0.77 -9.36
C ARG A 162 2.53 -0.82 -8.16
N HIS A 163 2.39 0.29 -7.48
CA HIS A 163 1.58 0.49 -6.30
C HIS A 163 1.03 1.92 -6.28
N VAL A 164 -0.18 2.10 -5.75
CA VAL A 164 -0.81 3.41 -5.58
C VAL A 164 -1.49 3.45 -4.21
N VAL A 165 -1.31 4.54 -3.50
CA VAL A 165 -2.11 4.88 -2.32
C VAL A 165 -3.05 6.00 -2.70
N VAL A 166 -4.35 5.79 -2.53
CA VAL A 166 -5.39 6.78 -2.80
C VAL A 166 -6.08 7.11 -1.49
N THR A 167 -6.00 8.36 -1.06
CA THR A 167 -6.76 8.88 0.08
C THR A 167 -7.81 9.86 -0.42
N LEU A 168 -9.09 9.54 -0.21
CA LEU A 168 -10.20 10.43 -0.53
C LEU A 168 -10.76 11.07 0.73
N ARG A 169 -10.99 12.37 0.68
CA ARG A 169 -11.63 13.14 1.75
C ARG A 169 -12.99 13.66 1.31
N LYS A 170 -14.00 13.38 2.13
CA LYS A 170 -15.38 13.82 1.96
C LYS A 170 -15.80 14.75 3.09
N PHE A 171 -16.50 15.84 2.77
CA PHE A 171 -16.85 16.92 3.68
C PHE A 171 -18.36 16.89 3.98
N ILE A 172 -18.81 15.88 4.74
CA ILE A 172 -20.24 15.59 4.92
C ILE A 172 -20.70 15.65 6.39
N LEU A 173 -19.81 15.40 7.35
CA LEU A 173 -20.21 15.33 8.75
C LEU A 173 -20.10 16.70 9.44
N PRO A 174 -21.14 17.10 10.22
CA PRO A 174 -21.06 18.31 11.01
C PRO A 174 -19.94 18.24 12.06
N ARG A 175 -19.27 19.35 12.29
CA ARG A 175 -18.21 19.49 13.31
C ARG A 175 -17.01 18.56 13.10
N THR A 176 -16.75 18.15 11.88
CA THR A 176 -15.54 17.43 11.45
C THR A 176 -14.92 18.16 10.26
N ASP A 177 -13.60 18.14 10.15
CA ASP A 177 -12.94 18.70 8.97
C ASP A 177 -13.27 17.86 7.72
N SER A 178 -13.16 16.57 7.83
CA SER A 178 -13.51 15.63 6.76
C SER A 178 -13.59 14.19 7.27
N VAL A 179 -14.22 13.32 6.49
CA VAL A 179 -14.07 11.86 6.59
C VAL A 179 -13.10 11.41 5.50
N SER A 180 -12.13 10.57 5.82
CA SER A 180 -11.18 10.06 4.84
C SER A 180 -11.17 8.55 4.77
N VAL A 181 -10.92 8.06 3.55
CA VAL A 181 -10.70 6.65 3.25
C VAL A 181 -9.37 6.54 2.51
N THR A 182 -8.52 5.63 2.95
CA THR A 182 -7.24 5.33 2.26
C THR A 182 -7.28 3.89 1.75
N VAL A 183 -7.00 3.73 0.47
CA VAL A 183 -6.95 2.43 -0.20
C VAL A 183 -5.59 2.23 -0.84
N HIS A 184 -5.01 1.06 -0.67
CA HIS A 184 -3.76 0.63 -1.27
C HIS A 184 -4.06 -0.34 -2.42
N VAL A 185 -3.63 -0.01 -3.62
CA VAL A 185 -3.86 -0.84 -4.81
C VAL A 185 -2.51 -1.21 -5.43
N SER A 186 -2.29 -2.51 -5.64
CA SER A 186 -1.03 -3.03 -6.20
C SER A 186 -1.34 -4.01 -7.32
N ARG A 187 -0.42 -4.15 -8.27
CA ARG A 187 -0.46 -5.27 -9.21
C ARG A 187 -0.26 -6.57 -8.43
N HIS A 188 -1.20 -7.49 -8.54
CA HIS A 188 -0.96 -8.86 -8.09
C HIS A 188 0.05 -9.51 -9.06
N ARG A 189 1.18 -9.95 -8.51
CA ARG A 189 2.09 -10.87 -9.21
C ARG A 189 1.51 -12.27 -9.19
#